data_5e8780829ece69108df8f23aaf459537
#
_entry.id   5e8780829ece69108df8f23aaf459537
#
_cell.length_a   1.000
_cell.length_b   1.000
_cell.length_c   1.000
_cell.angle_alpha   90.00
_cell.angle_beta   90.00
_cell.angle_gamma   90.00
#
_symmetry.space_group_name_H-M   'P 1'
#
loop_
_entity.id
_entity.type
_entity.pdbx_description
1 polymer ?
#
loop_
_entity_poly.entity_id
_entity_poly.type
_entity_poly.pdbx_seq_one_letter_code
_entity_poly.pdbx_strand_id
1 'polypeptide(L)' 'ESGIQVYIGDETPSLKDCSLVTATYQMPEGAKGTIGILGPKRMDYKKVVSTLKNLTIELDEIFKKGEGVNENGQ' A
#
# COMPACT_ATOMS: atom_id res chain seq x y z
N GLU A 1 -4.71 -14.28 0.49
CA GLU A 1 -3.93 -13.40 0.00
C GLU A 1 -3.85 -12.08 0.66
N SER A 2 -2.71 -11.57 0.65
CA SER A 2 -2.39 -10.38 1.41
C SER A 2 -2.69 -9.09 0.66
N GLY A 3 -3.03 -9.18 -0.59
CA GLY A 3 -3.20 -7.99 -1.38
C GLY A 3 -1.91 -7.33 -1.80
N ILE A 4 -0.80 -7.99 -1.58
CA ILE A 4 0.51 -7.46 -1.99
C ILE A 4 0.79 -7.92 -3.40
N GLN A 5 1.21 -6.99 -4.26
CA GLN A 5 1.59 -7.33 -5.63
C GLN A 5 2.90 -6.68 -5.97
N VAL A 6 3.69 -7.36 -6.77
CA VAL A 6 5.00 -6.88 -7.19
C VAL A 6 5.05 -6.85 -8.71
N TYR A 7 5.39 -5.69 -9.25
CA TYR A 7 5.53 -5.52 -10.69
C TYR A 7 6.98 -5.16 -10.99
N ILE A 8 7.61 -5.96 -11.84
CA ILE A 8 9.01 -5.75 -12.21
C ILE A 8 9.06 -5.14 -13.60
N GLY A 9 9.90 -4.14 -13.76
CA GLY A 9 9.95 -3.38 -14.99
C GLY A 9 10.24 -4.17 -16.25
N ASP A 10 10.92 -5.30 -16.12
CA ASP A 10 11.20 -6.12 -17.29
C ASP A 10 9.92 -6.59 -17.96
N GLU A 11 8.86 -6.74 -17.20
CA GLU A 11 7.59 -7.24 -17.71
C GLU A 11 6.61 -6.14 -18.02
N THR A 12 6.92 -4.92 -17.61
CA THR A 12 6.01 -3.80 -17.79
C THR A 12 6.79 -2.64 -18.41
N PRO A 13 6.65 -2.41 -19.71
CA PRO A 13 7.48 -1.40 -20.37
C PRO A 13 7.45 -0.02 -19.74
N SER A 14 6.32 0.37 -19.16
CA SER A 14 6.22 1.69 -18.54
C SER A 14 7.01 1.79 -17.25
N LEU A 15 7.48 0.66 -16.71
CA LEU A 15 8.26 0.64 -15.49
C LEU A 15 9.70 0.22 -15.73
N LYS A 16 10.21 0.49 -16.93
CA LYS A 16 11.57 0.07 -17.28
C LYS A 16 12.55 0.46 -16.20
N ASP A 17 13.36 -0.51 -15.77
CA ASP A 17 14.40 -0.32 -14.75
C ASP A 17 13.86 0.06 -13.38
N CYS A 18 12.57 -0.09 -13.19
CA CYS A 18 11.92 0.20 -11.91
C CYS A 18 11.10 -0.99 -11.46
N SER A 19 10.67 -0.94 -10.22
CA SER A 19 9.74 -1.92 -9.69
C SER A 19 8.69 -1.20 -8.88
N LEU A 20 7.50 -1.76 -8.85
CA LEU A 20 6.39 -1.21 -8.08
C LEU A 20 5.83 -2.31 -7.20
N VAL A 21 5.74 -2.03 -5.91
CA VAL A 21 5.15 -2.97 -4.96
C VAL A 21 3.93 -2.30 -4.37
N THR A 22 2.78 -2.95 -4.49
CA THR A 22 1.53 -2.35 -4.02
C THR A 22 0.89 -3.21 -2.95
N ALA A 23 0.08 -2.57 -2.14
CA ALA A 23 -0.71 -3.26 -1.13
C ALA A 23 -2.11 -2.66 -1.14
N THR A 24 -3.10 -3.52 -0.98
CA THR A 24 -4.49 -3.11 -0.91
C THR A 24 -4.91 -3.05 0.56
N TYR A 25 -5.67 -2.03 0.92
CA TYR A 25 -6.16 -1.91 2.29
C TYR A 25 -7.64 -1.57 2.26
N GLN A 26 -8.30 -1.85 3.37
CA GLN A 26 -9.74 -1.63 3.49
C GLN A 26 -10.02 -0.23 3.98
N MET A 27 -11.01 0.38 3.38
CA MET A 27 -11.50 1.67 3.80
C MET A 27 -12.92 1.52 4.30
N PRO A 28 -13.44 2.54 4.98
CA PRO A 28 -14.82 2.47 5.47
C PRO A 28 -15.81 2.20 4.34
N GLU A 29 -16.90 1.55 4.72
CA GLU A 29 -18.03 1.32 3.82
C GLU A 29 -17.70 0.43 2.65
N GLY A 30 -16.75 -0.46 2.85
CA GLY A 30 -16.44 -1.45 1.84
C GLY A 30 -15.54 -0.98 0.72
N ALA A 31 -15.12 0.26 0.75
CA ALA A 31 -14.20 0.76 -0.26
C ALA A 31 -12.82 0.15 -0.03
N LYS A 32 -12.00 0.19 -1.06
CA LYS A 32 -10.63 -0.30 -0.98
C LYS A 32 -9.68 0.74 -1.50
N GLY A 33 -8.52 0.81 -0.89
CA GLY A 33 -7.47 1.69 -1.35
C GLY A 33 -6.24 0.90 -1.71
N THR A 34 -5.35 1.52 -2.45
CA THR A 34 -4.10 0.90 -2.83
C THR A 34 -2.97 1.87 -2.56
N ILE A 35 -1.91 1.37 -1.96
CA ILE A 35 -0.72 2.16 -1.70
C ILE A 35 0.45 1.43 -2.35
N GLY A 36 1.42 2.16 -2.88
CA GLY A 36 2.52 1.54 -3.57
C GLY A 36 3.83 2.22 -3.30
N ILE A 37 4.90 1.47 -3.49
CA ILE A 37 6.25 1.98 -3.41
C ILE A 37 6.91 1.72 -4.75
N LEU A 38 7.40 2.77 -5.36
CA LEU A 38 8.11 2.69 -6.64
C LEU A 38 9.59 2.86 -6.36
N GLY A 39 10.40 1.98 -6.90
CA GLY A 39 11.84 2.05 -6.69
C GLY A 39 12.59 1.32 -7.76
N PRO A 40 13.92 1.18 -7.58
CA PRO A 40 14.74 0.48 -8.57
C PRO A 40 14.44 -1.01 -8.54
N LYS A 41 14.79 -1.69 -9.63
CA LYS A 41 14.58 -3.13 -9.71
C LYS A 41 15.28 -3.86 -8.59
N ARG A 42 16.42 -3.37 -8.15
CA ARG A 42 17.18 -4.01 -7.08
C ARG A 42 16.80 -3.41 -5.75
N MET A 43 15.67 -3.83 -5.25
CA MET A 43 15.23 -3.41 -3.93
C MET A 43 15.28 -4.59 -2.99
N ASP A 44 15.34 -4.28 -1.71
CA ASP A 44 15.11 -5.29 -0.69
C ASP A 44 13.61 -5.48 -0.60
N TYR A 45 13.07 -6.38 -1.39
CA TYR A 45 11.63 -6.56 -1.50
C TYR A 45 11.00 -7.01 -0.19
N LYS A 46 11.73 -7.82 0.56
CA LYS A 46 11.23 -8.26 1.85
C LYS A 46 10.99 -7.06 2.77
N LYS A 47 11.91 -6.13 2.77
CA LYS A 47 11.78 -4.95 3.59
C LYS A 47 10.66 -4.04 3.09
N VAL A 48 10.55 -3.90 1.78
CA VAL A 48 9.51 -3.07 1.18
C VAL A 48 8.14 -3.64 1.50
N VAL A 49 7.97 -4.94 1.37
CA VAL A 49 6.70 -5.58 1.67
C VAL A 49 6.35 -5.39 3.15
N SER A 50 7.35 -5.55 4.01
CA SER A 50 7.11 -5.36 5.44
C SER A 50 6.68 -3.93 5.73
N THR A 51 7.33 -2.95 5.10
CA THR A 51 6.97 -1.55 5.27
C THR A 51 5.55 -1.30 4.81
N LEU A 52 5.17 -1.87 3.66
CA LEU A 52 3.82 -1.69 3.16
C LEU A 52 2.78 -2.29 4.09
N LYS A 53 3.08 -3.47 4.63
CA LYS A 53 2.15 -4.08 5.57
C LYS A 53 1.95 -3.22 6.80
N ASN A 54 3.03 -2.64 7.31
CA ASN A 54 2.90 -1.76 8.46
C ASN A 54 2.08 -0.52 8.12
N LEU A 55 2.28 0.02 6.93
CA LEU A 55 1.53 1.20 6.52
C LEU A 55 0.04 0.88 6.40
N THR A 56 -0.31 -0.28 5.87
CA THR A 56 -1.73 -0.62 5.74
C THR A 56 -2.37 -0.80 7.11
N ILE A 57 -1.62 -1.31 8.08
CA ILE A 57 -2.13 -1.42 9.43
C ILE A 57 -2.39 -0.04 10.01
N GLU A 58 -1.46 0.88 9.81
CA GLU A 58 -1.64 2.24 10.32
C GLU A 58 -2.80 2.96 9.65
N LEU A 59 -2.95 2.76 8.35
CA LEU A 59 -4.07 3.36 7.65
C LEU A 59 -5.40 2.82 8.16
N ASP A 60 -5.44 1.52 8.41
CA ASP A 60 -6.65 0.91 8.94
C ASP A 60 -7.03 1.54 10.27
N GLU A 61 -6.05 1.79 11.12
CA GLU A 61 -6.32 2.39 12.41
C GLU A 61 -6.76 3.84 12.28
N ILE A 62 -6.15 4.56 11.36
CA ILE A 62 -6.54 5.94 11.12
C ILE A 62 -7.98 6.03 10.67
N PHE A 63 -8.38 5.16 9.74
CA PHE A 63 -9.74 5.17 9.25
C PHE A 63 -10.74 4.76 10.32
N LYS A 64 -10.36 3.81 11.17
CA LYS A 64 -11.23 3.44 12.26
C LYS A 64 -11.45 4.59 13.23
N LYS A 65 -10.38 5.30 13.55
CA LYS A 65 -10.50 6.46 14.43
C LYS A 65 -11.33 7.54 13.79
N GLY A 66 -11.13 7.76 12.50
CA GLY A 66 -11.90 8.77 11.80
C GLY A 66 -13.38 8.47 11.83
N GLU A 67 -13.73 7.22 11.68
CA GLU A 67 -15.14 6.84 11.76
C GLU A 67 -15.73 7.12 13.13
N GLY A 68 -14.93 6.86 14.17
CA GLY A 68 -15.44 7.04 15.53
C GLY A 68 -15.48 8.48 15.96
N VAL A 69 -14.61 9.29 15.47
CA VAL A 69 -14.51 10.67 15.89
C VAL A 69 -15.40 11.60 15.14
N ASN A 70 -15.47 11.74 14.17
CA ASN A 70 -16.29 12.54 13.36
C ASN A 70 -16.48 13.91 13.62
N GLU A 71 -16.34 14.20 14.18
CA GLU A 71 -16.30 15.17 14.26
C GLU A 71 -15.81 16.16 14.37
N ASN A 72 -15.58 16.20 14.86
CA ASN A 72 -14.91 17.02 15.11
C ASN A 72 -14.31 17.61 14.81
N GLY A 73 -14.39 17.31 14.71
CA GLY A 73 -13.56 17.76 14.50
C GLY A 73 -13.15 18.22 14.30
N GLN A 74 -13.42 18.24 14.39
CA GLN A 74 -12.82 18.57 14.33
C GLN A 74 -12.68 18.72 14.11
#